data_17359baffd609f8c2d61426acc84e4c6
#
_entry.id   17359baffd609f8c2d61426acc84e4c6
#
_cell.length_a   1.000
_cell.length_b   1.000
_cell.length_c   1.000
_cell.angle_alpha   90.00
_cell.angle_beta   90.00
_cell.angle_gamma   90.00
#
_symmetry.space_group_name_H-M   'P 1'
#
loop_
_entity.id
_entity.type
_entity.pdbx_description
1 polymer ?
#
loop_
_entity_poly.entity_id
_entity_poly.type
_entity_poly.pdbx_seq_one_letter_code
_entity_poly.pdbx_strand_id
1 'polypeptide(L)'
;MRLPGVATRSAGGQRRPSKVILEPTKDLALLKTVRDCRFITSYQLFEFAKASNIASSLGSFYWRIGRLVECGLVQTVTLQIGKYRIYTITRQGLRELENRQECLLSLTSGARVLTKRDEIPHALLLNDIRRTFEQQFPVEWWRTDLLVRAANMSTRRYAKDYDAVFSLDRSSAGANSLTIAVEYERTLKAEDRYAEISNALSGENSIDMLFYLCASADMVPLLAQRIALKNLVLGFTVAQSFVHQGKQCPVFLWTQQKLQPIPMVDIINAAS
;
A
#
# COMPACT_ATOMS: atom_id res chain seq x y z
N MET A 1 -50.40 37.73 -25.42
CA MET A 1 -48.96 37.52 -25.56
C MET A 1 -48.60 36.25 -24.83
N ARG A 2 -48.43 35.13 -25.53
CA ARG A 2 -48.13 33.80 -24.92
C ARG A 2 -46.63 33.56 -25.05
N LEU A 3 -45.97 33.25 -23.92
CA LEU A 3 -44.56 32.85 -23.86
C LEU A 3 -44.37 31.42 -24.39
N PRO A 4 -43.29 31.11 -25.14
CA PRO A 4 -43.06 29.79 -25.66
C PRO A 4 -42.57 28.82 -24.58
N GLY A 5 -43.11 27.61 -24.62
CA GLY A 5 -42.82 26.53 -23.67
C GLY A 5 -41.37 26.08 -23.73
N VAL A 6 -40.80 25.89 -22.56
CA VAL A 6 -39.50 25.26 -22.31
C VAL A 6 -39.64 23.75 -22.58
N ALA A 7 -38.99 23.25 -23.60
CA ALA A 7 -38.90 21.83 -23.88
C ALA A 7 -38.04 21.15 -22.80
N THR A 8 -38.66 20.32 -21.97
CA THR A 8 -37.96 19.43 -21.05
C THR A 8 -37.20 18.38 -21.86
N ARG A 9 -35.86 18.45 -21.83
CA ARG A 9 -35.01 17.37 -22.35
C ARG A 9 -35.27 16.11 -21.52
N SER A 10 -35.81 15.08 -22.15
CA SER A 10 -35.97 13.74 -21.61
C SER A 10 -34.61 13.22 -21.14
N ALA A 11 -34.56 12.80 -19.87
CA ALA A 11 -33.43 12.10 -19.30
C ALA A 11 -33.09 10.89 -20.17
N GLY A 12 -31.91 10.93 -20.78
CA GLY A 12 -31.37 9.81 -21.54
C GLY A 12 -31.32 8.56 -20.68
N GLY A 13 -32.03 7.52 -21.11
CA GLY A 13 -32.02 6.22 -20.44
C GLY A 13 -30.59 5.75 -20.19
N GLN A 14 -30.22 5.50 -18.94
CA GLN A 14 -28.99 4.86 -18.57
C GLN A 14 -28.95 3.50 -19.30
N ARG A 15 -28.16 3.40 -20.36
CA ARG A 15 -27.83 2.10 -20.98
C ARG A 15 -27.19 1.25 -19.87
N ARG A 16 -27.86 0.17 -19.48
CA ARG A 16 -27.24 -0.86 -18.64
C ARG A 16 -25.95 -1.28 -19.34
N PRO A 17 -24.78 -1.21 -18.67
CA PRO A 17 -23.54 -1.61 -19.31
C PRO A 17 -23.69 -3.07 -19.74
N SER A 18 -23.46 -3.35 -21.02
CA SER A 18 -23.32 -4.71 -21.53
C SER A 18 -22.28 -5.41 -20.66
N LYS A 19 -22.50 -6.72 -20.36
CA LYS A 19 -21.60 -7.53 -19.52
C LYS A 19 -20.17 -7.39 -20.05
N VAL A 20 -19.36 -6.59 -19.34
CA VAL A 20 -17.98 -6.32 -19.78
C VAL A 20 -17.15 -7.55 -19.49
N ILE A 21 -16.56 -8.11 -20.54
CA ILE A 21 -15.59 -9.20 -20.38
C ILE A 21 -14.28 -8.57 -19.93
N LEU A 22 -13.91 -8.84 -18.67
CA LEU A 22 -12.63 -8.44 -18.11
C LEU A 22 -11.56 -9.45 -18.50
N GLU A 23 -10.44 -8.95 -18.99
CA GLU A 23 -9.26 -9.76 -19.28
C GLU A 23 -8.60 -10.18 -17.95
N PRO A 24 -8.53 -11.50 -17.61
CA PRO A 24 -8.09 -11.96 -16.30
C PRO A 24 -6.66 -11.50 -15.95
N THR A 25 -5.74 -11.57 -16.90
CA THR A 25 -4.32 -11.26 -16.68
C THR A 25 -4.02 -9.77 -16.58
N LYS A 26 -4.88 -8.90 -17.12
CA LYS A 26 -4.63 -7.46 -17.15
C LYS A 26 -5.68 -6.66 -16.38
N ASP A 27 -6.96 -6.77 -16.76
CA ASP A 27 -8.02 -5.95 -16.16
C ASP A 27 -8.25 -6.33 -14.69
N LEU A 28 -8.26 -7.64 -14.37
CA LEU A 28 -8.38 -8.10 -12.98
C LEU A 28 -7.13 -7.79 -12.16
N ALA A 29 -5.94 -7.95 -12.73
CA ALA A 29 -4.71 -7.60 -12.04
C ALA A 29 -4.68 -6.11 -11.68
N LEU A 30 -5.11 -5.23 -12.63
CA LEU A 30 -5.23 -3.81 -12.37
C LEU A 30 -6.27 -3.50 -11.29
N LEU A 31 -7.44 -4.16 -11.33
CA LEU A 31 -8.49 -4.01 -10.33
C LEU A 31 -8.03 -4.46 -8.93
N LYS A 32 -7.28 -5.57 -8.84
CA LYS A 32 -6.66 -6.03 -7.59
C LYS A 32 -5.65 -5.00 -7.05
N THR A 33 -4.80 -4.45 -7.91
CA THR A 33 -3.86 -3.41 -7.51
C THR A 33 -4.58 -2.18 -6.94
N VAL A 34 -5.67 -1.72 -7.56
CA VAL A 34 -6.47 -0.60 -7.04
C VAL A 34 -7.11 -0.94 -5.69
N ARG A 35 -7.60 -2.19 -5.50
CA ARG A 35 -8.12 -2.66 -4.21
C ARG A 35 -7.04 -2.64 -3.13
N ASP A 36 -5.89 -3.24 -3.42
CA ASP A 36 -4.83 -3.47 -2.45
C ASP A 36 -4.18 -2.15 -2.02
N CYS A 37 -4.04 -1.20 -2.92
CA CYS A 37 -3.52 0.13 -2.63
C CYS A 37 -4.52 1.07 -1.94
N ARG A 38 -5.81 0.73 -1.89
CA ARG A 38 -6.95 1.54 -1.38
C ARG A 38 -7.13 2.85 -2.15
N PHE A 39 -6.13 3.71 -2.16
CA PHE A 39 -6.03 4.94 -2.94
C PHE A 39 -4.72 4.94 -3.70
N ILE A 40 -4.78 5.25 -4.99
CA ILE A 40 -3.59 5.23 -5.84
C ILE A 40 -3.69 6.32 -6.91
N THR A 41 -2.60 7.06 -7.14
CA THR A 41 -2.56 8.03 -8.24
C THR A 41 -2.48 7.34 -9.59
N SER A 42 -2.90 8.04 -10.66
CA SER A 42 -2.76 7.55 -12.04
C SER A 42 -1.29 7.24 -12.39
N TYR A 43 -0.36 8.03 -11.85
CA TYR A 43 1.08 7.80 -12.04
C TYR A 43 1.55 6.52 -11.35
N GLN A 44 1.27 6.36 -10.06
CA GLN A 44 1.67 5.16 -9.31
C GLN A 44 1.07 3.88 -9.93
N LEU A 45 -0.22 3.93 -10.30
CA LEU A 45 -0.91 2.80 -10.90
C LEU A 45 -0.32 2.43 -12.28
N PHE A 46 0.06 3.42 -13.08
CA PHE A 46 0.75 3.19 -14.33
C PHE A 46 2.12 2.51 -14.13
N GLU A 47 2.91 2.97 -13.15
CA GLU A 47 4.21 2.37 -12.84
C GLU A 47 4.07 0.89 -12.41
N PHE A 48 3.09 0.56 -11.55
CA PHE A 48 2.79 -0.84 -11.21
C PHE A 48 2.30 -1.63 -12.43
N ALA A 49 1.43 -1.06 -13.25
CA ALA A 49 0.93 -1.72 -14.47
C ALA A 49 2.06 -2.00 -15.47
N LYS A 50 3.03 -1.09 -15.58
CA LYS A 50 4.22 -1.25 -16.42
C LYS A 50 5.15 -2.34 -15.89
N ALA A 51 5.47 -2.33 -14.61
CA ALA A 51 6.31 -3.33 -13.96
C ALA A 51 5.73 -4.75 -14.08
N SER A 52 4.40 -4.88 -14.03
CA SER A 52 3.68 -6.15 -14.16
C SER A 52 3.30 -6.51 -15.61
N ASN A 53 3.80 -5.80 -16.62
CA ASN A 53 3.47 -6.02 -18.05
C ASN A 53 1.96 -5.93 -18.38
N ILE A 54 1.18 -5.24 -17.56
CA ILE A 54 -0.26 -5.00 -17.77
C ILE A 54 -0.47 -3.95 -18.87
N ALA A 55 0.37 -2.91 -18.87
CA ALA A 55 0.33 -1.83 -19.86
C ALA A 55 1.74 -1.36 -20.21
N SER A 56 2.09 -1.35 -21.49
CA SER A 56 3.39 -0.89 -21.99
C SER A 56 3.45 0.62 -22.28
N SER A 57 2.31 1.28 -22.40
CA SER A 57 2.19 2.70 -22.73
C SER A 57 1.10 3.38 -21.92
N LEU A 58 1.19 4.70 -21.76
CA LEU A 58 0.14 5.51 -21.14
C LEU A 58 -1.21 5.37 -21.85
N GLY A 59 -1.20 5.28 -23.19
CA GLY A 59 -2.43 5.09 -23.97
C GLY A 59 -3.15 3.78 -23.62
N SER A 60 -2.42 2.66 -23.62
CA SER A 60 -2.98 1.35 -23.24
C SER A 60 -3.44 1.32 -21.78
N PHE A 61 -2.72 1.98 -20.89
CA PHE A 61 -3.11 2.13 -19.48
C PHE A 61 -4.42 2.92 -19.32
N TYR A 62 -4.49 4.12 -19.91
CA TYR A 62 -5.69 4.96 -19.80
C TYR A 62 -6.92 4.33 -20.45
N TRP A 63 -6.74 3.58 -21.54
CA TRP A 63 -7.82 2.80 -22.13
C TRP A 63 -8.37 1.74 -21.15
N ARG A 64 -7.48 0.98 -20.47
CA ARG A 64 -7.89 -0.06 -19.50
C ARG A 64 -8.55 0.53 -18.27
N ILE A 65 -7.91 1.50 -17.62
CA ILE A 65 -8.47 2.11 -16.43
C ILE A 65 -9.77 2.86 -16.71
N GLY A 66 -9.88 3.49 -17.89
CA GLY A 66 -11.12 4.12 -18.39
C GLY A 66 -12.27 3.12 -18.45
N ARG A 67 -12.05 1.93 -19.03
CA ARG A 67 -13.05 0.86 -19.06
C ARG A 67 -13.49 0.43 -17.65
N LEU A 68 -12.56 0.26 -16.71
CA LEU A 68 -12.90 -0.10 -15.33
C LEU A 68 -13.73 1.00 -14.65
N VAL A 69 -13.45 2.26 -14.93
CA VAL A 69 -14.24 3.41 -14.45
C VAL A 69 -15.63 3.45 -15.09
N GLU A 70 -15.74 3.30 -16.41
CA GLU A 70 -17.00 3.26 -17.15
C GLU A 70 -17.91 2.10 -16.71
N CYS A 71 -17.29 0.96 -16.34
CA CYS A 71 -18.00 -0.19 -15.79
C CYS A 71 -18.38 -0.01 -14.32
N GLY A 72 -18.02 1.10 -13.69
CA GLY A 72 -18.30 1.36 -12.28
C GLY A 72 -17.52 0.49 -11.29
N LEU A 73 -16.44 -0.18 -11.73
CA LEU A 73 -15.61 -1.04 -10.88
C LEU A 73 -14.56 -0.23 -10.11
N VAL A 74 -14.10 0.86 -10.70
CA VAL A 74 -13.17 1.84 -10.14
C VAL A 74 -13.82 3.20 -10.18
N GLN A 75 -13.53 4.05 -9.21
CA GLN A 75 -13.96 5.45 -9.22
C GLN A 75 -12.77 6.39 -9.03
N THR A 76 -12.91 7.60 -9.56
CA THR A 76 -11.96 8.69 -9.28
C THR A 76 -12.37 9.43 -8.02
N VAL A 77 -11.37 9.76 -7.20
CA VAL A 77 -11.56 10.62 -6.02
C VAL A 77 -11.19 12.04 -6.42
N THR A 78 -12.14 12.97 -6.25
CA THR A 78 -11.89 14.39 -6.48
C THR A 78 -11.14 14.97 -5.29
N LEU A 79 -9.83 15.09 -5.42
CA LEU A 79 -8.97 15.81 -4.49
C LEU A 79 -8.03 16.67 -5.32
N GLN A 80 -7.85 17.91 -4.88
CA GLN A 80 -6.89 18.85 -5.49
C GLN A 80 -5.46 18.56 -4.99
N ILE A 81 -5.01 17.31 -5.10
CA ILE A 81 -3.63 16.93 -4.79
C ILE A 81 -2.88 16.76 -6.11
N GLY A 82 -2.21 17.83 -6.54
CA GLY A 82 -1.42 17.83 -7.76
C GLY A 82 -2.23 17.58 -9.05
N LYS A 83 -1.52 17.23 -10.13
CA LYS A 83 -2.10 17.01 -11.48
C LYS A 83 -2.61 15.58 -11.72
N TYR A 84 -2.42 14.66 -10.79
CA TYR A 84 -2.76 13.25 -10.98
C TYR A 84 -4.14 12.91 -10.43
N ARG A 85 -4.88 12.10 -11.18
CA ARG A 85 -6.14 11.51 -10.70
C ARG A 85 -5.84 10.47 -9.64
N ILE A 86 -6.69 10.37 -8.62
CA ILE A 86 -6.64 9.32 -7.61
C ILE A 86 -7.76 8.34 -7.89
N TYR A 87 -7.43 7.06 -7.89
CA TYR A 87 -8.38 5.96 -8.08
C TYR A 87 -8.60 5.21 -6.77
N THR A 88 -9.80 4.68 -6.61
CA THR A 88 -10.16 3.72 -5.57
C THR A 88 -11.19 2.73 -6.11
N ILE A 89 -11.24 1.54 -5.51
CA ILE A 89 -12.20 0.50 -5.90
C ILE A 89 -13.60 0.86 -5.43
N THR A 90 -14.62 0.48 -6.20
CA THR A 90 -16.04 0.62 -5.80
C THR A 90 -16.56 -0.66 -5.11
N ARG A 91 -17.76 -0.59 -4.53
CA ARG A 91 -18.47 -1.79 -4.04
C ARG A 91 -18.72 -2.80 -5.16
N GLN A 92 -19.00 -2.31 -6.38
CA GLN A 92 -19.20 -3.18 -7.54
C GLN A 92 -17.89 -3.86 -7.94
N GLY A 93 -16.74 -3.13 -7.90
CA GLY A 93 -15.43 -3.70 -8.15
C GLY A 93 -15.05 -4.77 -7.13
N LEU A 94 -15.37 -4.57 -5.84
CA LEU A 94 -15.16 -5.58 -4.81
C LEU A 94 -15.99 -6.84 -5.08
N ARG A 95 -17.28 -6.72 -5.38
CA ARG A 95 -18.16 -7.86 -5.72
C ARG A 95 -17.65 -8.62 -6.95
N GLU A 96 -17.12 -7.91 -7.95
CA GLU A 96 -16.55 -8.54 -9.14
C GLU A 96 -15.31 -9.39 -8.79
N LEU A 97 -14.46 -8.93 -7.86
CA LEU A 97 -13.34 -9.70 -7.35
C LEU A 97 -13.81 -10.90 -6.50
N GLU A 98 -14.78 -10.71 -5.62
CA GLU A 98 -15.38 -11.78 -4.80
C GLU A 98 -15.97 -12.89 -5.66
N ASN A 99 -16.73 -12.56 -6.71
CA ASN A 99 -17.28 -13.51 -7.67
C ASN A 99 -16.21 -14.35 -8.38
N ARG A 100 -14.96 -13.89 -8.37
CA ARG A 100 -13.79 -14.59 -8.94
C ARG A 100 -12.91 -15.21 -7.87
N GLN A 101 -13.41 -15.40 -6.66
CA GLN A 101 -12.70 -16.00 -5.52
C GLN A 101 -11.51 -15.15 -5.02
N GLU A 102 -11.47 -13.87 -5.37
CA GLU A 102 -10.46 -12.89 -4.90
C GLU A 102 -10.98 -12.13 -3.66
N CYS A 103 -11.55 -12.84 -2.70
CA CYS A 103 -12.12 -12.27 -1.50
C CYS A 103 -11.04 -11.95 -0.46
N LEU A 104 -11.19 -10.77 0.18
CA LEU A 104 -10.45 -10.41 1.39
C LEU A 104 -11.44 -10.28 2.55
N LEU A 105 -11.31 -11.14 3.56
CA LEU A 105 -12.24 -11.23 4.70
C LEU A 105 -12.47 -9.89 5.40
N SER A 106 -11.44 -9.06 5.52
CA SER A 106 -11.53 -7.74 6.17
C SER A 106 -12.41 -6.72 5.42
N LEU A 107 -12.71 -6.95 4.12
CA LEU A 107 -13.49 -6.02 3.30
C LEU A 107 -14.98 -6.27 3.36
N THR A 108 -15.42 -7.49 3.67
CA THR A 108 -16.84 -7.85 3.80
C THR A 108 -17.50 -7.16 4.99
N SER A 109 -16.75 -6.86 6.05
CA SER A 109 -17.26 -6.21 7.26
C SER A 109 -17.17 -4.68 7.24
N GLY A 110 -16.51 -4.05 6.27
CA GLY A 110 -16.17 -2.64 6.36
C GLY A 110 -15.97 -1.87 5.07
N ALA A 111 -17.01 -1.77 4.21
CA ALA A 111 -16.98 -0.81 3.10
C ALA A 111 -16.67 0.66 3.54
N ARG A 112 -16.71 0.95 4.84
CA ARG A 112 -16.28 2.23 5.43
C ARG A 112 -14.76 2.44 5.38
N VAL A 113 -13.96 1.38 5.36
CA VAL A 113 -12.48 1.45 5.35
C VAL A 113 -11.95 2.02 4.03
N LEU A 114 -12.69 1.84 2.93
CA LEU A 114 -12.27 2.33 1.61
C LEU A 114 -12.56 3.82 1.36
N THR A 115 -13.23 4.51 2.27
CA THR A 115 -13.74 5.86 2.02
C THR A 115 -13.19 6.95 2.94
N LYS A 116 -12.28 6.61 3.84
CA LYS A 116 -11.69 7.61 4.75
C LYS A 116 -10.67 8.48 3.98
N ARG A 117 -11.10 9.67 3.62
CA ARG A 117 -10.27 10.64 2.89
C ARG A 117 -8.99 11.02 3.63
N ASP A 118 -9.02 11.01 4.95
CA ASP A 118 -7.88 11.34 5.82
C ASP A 118 -6.72 10.33 5.69
N GLU A 119 -7.02 9.13 5.17
CA GLU A 119 -6.03 8.08 4.93
C GLU A 119 -5.37 8.16 3.54
N ILE A 120 -5.86 9.07 2.66
CA ILE A 120 -5.30 9.18 1.29
C ILE A 120 -3.81 9.51 1.29
N PRO A 121 -3.31 10.53 2.00
CA PRO A 121 -1.88 10.83 2.02
C PRO A 121 -1.04 9.67 2.53
N HIS A 122 -1.53 8.93 3.53
CA HIS A 122 -0.89 7.75 4.07
C HIS A 122 -0.78 6.63 3.01
N ALA A 123 -1.90 6.29 2.36
CA ALA A 123 -1.93 5.26 1.33
C ALA A 123 -1.03 5.61 0.12
N LEU A 124 -1.05 6.87 -0.32
CA LEU A 124 -0.21 7.30 -1.44
C LEU A 124 1.28 7.21 -1.12
N LEU A 125 1.68 7.57 0.11
CA LEU A 125 3.08 7.44 0.52
C LEU A 125 3.52 5.97 0.65
N LEU A 126 2.67 5.09 1.19
CA LEU A 126 2.95 3.66 1.24
C LEU A 126 3.11 3.06 -0.18
N ASN A 127 2.34 3.54 -1.16
CA ASN A 127 2.52 3.13 -2.55
C ASN A 127 3.86 3.61 -3.14
N ASP A 128 4.33 4.81 -2.79
CA ASP A 128 5.64 5.29 -3.22
C ASP A 128 6.77 4.50 -2.54
N ILE A 129 6.63 4.17 -1.26
CA ILE A 129 7.56 3.30 -0.53
C ILE A 129 7.63 1.91 -1.19
N ARG A 130 6.47 1.30 -1.45
CA ARG A 130 6.39 0.02 -2.17
C ARG A 130 7.09 0.09 -3.52
N ARG A 131 6.80 1.10 -4.32
CA ARG A 131 7.41 1.30 -5.63
C ARG A 131 8.93 1.43 -5.53
N THR A 132 9.44 2.15 -4.51
CA THR A 132 10.88 2.28 -4.27
C THR A 132 11.52 0.94 -3.97
N PHE A 133 10.88 0.11 -3.13
CA PHE A 133 11.36 -1.25 -2.87
C PHE A 133 11.34 -2.12 -4.14
N GLU A 134 10.21 -2.21 -4.83
CA GLU A 134 10.05 -3.06 -6.02
C GLU A 134 10.98 -2.66 -7.19
N GLN A 135 11.37 -1.38 -7.27
CA GLN A 135 12.29 -0.88 -8.30
C GLN A 135 13.77 -1.10 -7.97
N GLN A 136 14.13 -1.16 -6.70
CA GLN A 136 15.54 -1.12 -6.29
C GLN A 136 16.03 -2.39 -5.59
N PHE A 137 15.11 -3.26 -5.18
CA PHE A 137 15.41 -4.48 -4.45
C PHE A 137 14.67 -5.68 -5.04
N PRO A 138 15.16 -6.90 -4.86
CA PRO A 138 14.52 -8.12 -5.34
C PRO A 138 13.33 -8.52 -4.45
N VAL A 139 12.22 -7.80 -4.56
CA VAL A 139 10.99 -8.08 -3.81
C VAL A 139 10.31 -9.32 -4.38
N GLU A 140 10.17 -10.37 -3.57
CA GLU A 140 9.45 -11.59 -3.95
C GLU A 140 7.94 -11.42 -3.91
N TRP A 141 7.45 -10.83 -2.82
CA TRP A 141 6.04 -10.54 -2.61
C TRP A 141 5.85 -9.33 -1.70
N TRP A 142 4.70 -8.67 -1.87
CA TRP A 142 4.29 -7.52 -1.07
C TRP A 142 2.84 -7.70 -0.60
N ARG A 143 2.60 -7.57 0.70
CA ARG A 143 1.27 -7.53 1.31
C ARG A 143 1.00 -6.14 1.88
N THR A 144 -0.06 -5.51 1.38
CA THR A 144 -0.56 -4.24 1.92
C THR A 144 -1.29 -4.46 3.24
N ASP A 145 -1.63 -3.39 3.94
CA ASP A 145 -2.41 -3.42 5.18
C ASP A 145 -3.69 -4.28 5.07
N LEU A 146 -4.38 -4.23 3.94
CA LEU A 146 -5.57 -5.04 3.69
C LEU A 146 -5.25 -6.54 3.65
N LEU A 147 -4.17 -6.92 3.01
CA LEU A 147 -3.72 -8.32 2.92
C LEU A 147 -3.18 -8.82 4.25
N VAL A 148 -2.49 -7.97 5.01
CA VAL A 148 -2.02 -8.28 6.37
C VAL A 148 -3.20 -8.53 7.30
N ARG A 149 -4.20 -7.64 7.31
CA ARG A 149 -5.43 -7.81 8.09
C ARG A 149 -6.19 -9.07 7.72
N ALA A 150 -6.34 -9.35 6.42
CA ALA A 150 -7.00 -10.58 5.96
C ALA A 150 -6.26 -11.84 6.45
N ALA A 151 -4.93 -11.84 6.43
CA ALA A 151 -4.11 -12.93 6.97
C ALA A 151 -4.29 -13.07 8.49
N ASN A 152 -4.32 -11.96 9.24
CA ASN A 152 -4.52 -11.98 10.69
C ASN A 152 -5.92 -12.46 11.08
N MET A 153 -6.96 -12.08 10.33
CA MET A 153 -8.32 -12.57 10.56
C MET A 153 -8.45 -14.08 10.33
N SER A 154 -7.69 -14.64 9.40
CA SER A 154 -7.77 -16.06 9.07
C SER A 154 -6.85 -16.93 9.92
N THR A 155 -5.62 -16.50 10.20
CA THR A 155 -4.58 -17.34 10.79
C THR A 155 -3.82 -16.71 11.96
N ARG A 156 -4.10 -15.45 12.29
CA ARG A 156 -3.31 -14.66 13.26
C ARG A 156 -1.81 -14.70 12.96
N ARG A 157 -1.48 -14.56 11.68
CA ARG A 157 -0.12 -14.75 11.18
C ARG A 157 0.89 -13.78 11.78
N TYR A 158 0.49 -12.54 12.02
CA TYR A 158 1.35 -11.46 12.50
C TYR A 158 0.86 -10.97 13.86
N ALA A 159 1.76 -10.49 14.69
CA ALA A 159 1.45 -9.96 16.02
C ALA A 159 0.52 -8.72 15.99
N LYS A 160 0.52 -7.98 14.88
CA LYS A 160 -0.36 -6.82 14.66
C LYS A 160 -0.68 -6.62 13.17
N ASP A 161 -1.62 -5.71 12.89
CA ASP A 161 -1.90 -5.25 11.54
C ASP A 161 -0.85 -4.20 11.12
N TYR A 162 0.20 -4.64 10.42
CA TYR A 162 1.21 -3.75 9.85
C TYR A 162 0.67 -3.00 8.64
N ASP A 163 1.24 -1.82 8.34
CA ASP A 163 0.92 -1.06 7.12
C ASP A 163 1.31 -1.80 5.84
N ALA A 164 2.40 -2.57 5.88
CA ALA A 164 2.77 -3.55 4.87
C ALA A 164 3.70 -4.62 5.46
N VAL A 165 3.76 -5.78 4.79
CA VAL A 165 4.79 -6.81 5.00
C VAL A 165 5.25 -7.30 3.64
N PHE A 166 6.55 -7.46 3.45
CA PHE A 166 7.11 -7.97 2.20
C PHE A 166 8.33 -8.85 2.44
N SER A 167 8.72 -9.61 1.43
CA SER A 167 9.92 -10.46 1.44
C SER A 167 10.89 -10.00 0.36
N LEU A 168 12.17 -10.02 0.70
CA LEU A 168 13.27 -9.82 -0.23
C LEU A 168 13.95 -11.16 -0.53
N ASP A 169 14.13 -11.47 -1.80
CA ASP A 169 14.98 -12.59 -2.24
C ASP A 169 16.46 -12.24 -2.01
N ARG A 170 17.16 -13.09 -1.26
CA ARG A 170 18.60 -12.98 -1.03
C ARG A 170 19.37 -14.19 -1.53
N SER A 171 18.75 -15.00 -2.37
CA SER A 171 19.36 -16.21 -2.93
C SER A 171 20.67 -15.92 -3.69
N SER A 172 20.76 -14.75 -4.34
CA SER A 172 21.98 -14.28 -5.00
C SER A 172 23.15 -14.01 -4.03
N ALA A 173 22.85 -13.74 -2.75
CA ALA A 173 23.84 -13.59 -1.68
C ALA A 173 24.07 -14.91 -0.89
N GLY A 174 23.43 -16.02 -1.28
CA GLY A 174 23.49 -17.29 -0.58
C GLY A 174 22.75 -17.31 0.76
N ALA A 175 21.84 -16.35 1.00
CA ALA A 175 21.12 -16.19 2.25
C ALA A 175 19.62 -16.48 2.08
N ASN A 176 18.93 -16.72 3.21
CA ASN A 176 17.47 -16.88 3.23
C ASN A 176 16.77 -15.56 2.90
N SER A 177 15.54 -15.65 2.39
CA SER A 177 14.69 -14.48 2.18
C SER A 177 14.51 -13.69 3.48
N LEU A 178 14.46 -12.36 3.38
CA LEU A 178 14.30 -11.44 4.51
C LEU A 178 12.88 -10.89 4.51
N THR A 179 12.12 -11.19 5.56
CA THR A 179 10.76 -10.67 5.74
C THR A 179 10.76 -9.39 6.56
N ILE A 180 10.29 -8.30 5.96
CA ILE A 180 10.27 -6.97 6.56
C ILE A 180 8.83 -6.50 6.73
N ALA A 181 8.45 -6.08 7.94
CA ALA A 181 7.23 -5.32 8.17
C ALA A 181 7.52 -3.81 8.11
N VAL A 182 6.57 -3.06 7.58
CA VAL A 182 6.63 -1.61 7.41
C VAL A 182 5.56 -0.94 8.27
N GLU A 183 5.95 0.11 8.96
CA GLU A 183 5.07 1.03 9.68
C GLU A 183 5.40 2.47 9.29
N TYR A 184 4.39 3.22 8.85
CA TYR A 184 4.55 4.65 8.60
C TYR A 184 3.96 5.46 9.76
N GLU A 185 4.83 6.07 10.55
CA GLU A 185 4.43 6.89 11.70
C GLU A 185 4.38 8.38 11.31
N ARG A 186 3.17 8.94 11.27
CA ARG A 186 2.94 10.35 10.93
C ARG A 186 3.09 11.27 12.12
N THR A 187 2.70 10.79 13.30
CA THR A 187 2.73 11.53 14.56
C THR A 187 3.02 10.55 15.68
N LEU A 188 3.80 10.97 16.66
CA LEU A 188 4.06 10.12 17.82
C LEU A 188 2.76 9.85 18.59
N LYS A 189 2.56 8.58 18.93
CA LYS A 189 1.49 8.14 19.83
C LYS A 189 1.87 8.40 21.28
N ALA A 190 0.93 8.26 22.21
CA ALA A 190 1.19 8.27 23.64
C ALA A 190 2.12 7.10 24.04
N GLU A 191 2.85 7.24 25.15
CA GLU A 191 3.86 6.25 25.57
C GLU A 191 3.27 4.89 25.91
N ASP A 192 2.11 4.88 26.58
CA ASP A 192 1.35 3.67 26.90
C ASP A 192 1.02 2.87 25.64
N ARG A 193 0.71 3.54 24.53
CA ARG A 193 0.43 2.88 23.25
C ARG A 193 1.65 2.19 22.67
N TYR A 194 2.86 2.75 22.86
CA TYR A 194 4.10 2.08 22.43
C TYR A 194 4.45 0.89 23.35
N ALA A 195 4.14 0.97 24.63
CA ALA A 195 4.27 -0.17 25.54
C ALA A 195 3.36 -1.33 25.11
N GLU A 196 2.10 -1.06 24.75
CA GLU A 196 1.20 -2.08 24.20
C GLU A 196 1.74 -2.68 22.90
N ILE A 197 2.26 -1.86 21.98
CA ILE A 197 2.88 -2.31 20.73
C ILE A 197 4.08 -3.20 21.03
N SER A 198 4.98 -2.80 21.93
CA SER A 198 6.16 -3.58 22.30
C SER A 198 5.78 -4.92 22.90
N ASN A 199 4.76 -4.96 23.77
CA ASN A 199 4.23 -6.19 24.33
C ASN A 199 3.65 -7.12 23.26
N ALA A 200 2.87 -6.60 22.31
CA ALA A 200 2.34 -7.39 21.19
C ALA A 200 3.47 -7.97 20.33
N LEU A 201 4.51 -7.19 20.07
CA LEU A 201 5.65 -7.57 19.22
C LEU A 201 6.64 -8.52 19.91
N SER A 202 6.56 -8.70 21.23
CA SER A 202 7.47 -9.59 21.97
C SER A 202 7.39 -11.06 21.52
N GLY A 203 6.24 -11.49 20.98
CA GLY A 203 5.99 -12.82 20.43
C GLY A 203 6.05 -12.88 18.91
N GLU A 204 6.47 -11.81 18.23
CA GLU A 204 6.54 -11.79 16.77
C GLU A 204 7.69 -12.67 16.24
N ASN A 205 7.36 -13.57 15.34
CA ASN A 205 8.30 -14.53 14.75
C ASN A 205 8.09 -14.71 13.23
N SER A 206 7.17 -13.95 12.64
CA SER A 206 6.82 -14.03 11.22
C SER A 206 7.54 -12.99 10.37
N ILE A 207 8.31 -12.11 10.99
CA ILE A 207 9.13 -11.10 10.34
C ILE A 207 10.53 -11.07 10.97
N ASP A 208 11.52 -10.70 10.18
CA ASP A 208 12.92 -10.59 10.61
C ASP A 208 13.25 -9.15 11.03
N MET A 209 12.59 -8.16 10.43
CA MET A 209 12.83 -6.75 10.66
C MET A 209 11.53 -5.97 10.70
N LEU A 210 11.45 -5.01 11.62
CA LEU A 210 10.41 -3.98 11.63
C LEU A 210 11.01 -2.63 11.21
N PHE A 211 10.51 -2.10 10.10
CA PHE A 211 11.01 -0.88 9.47
C PHE A 211 10.01 0.26 9.66
N TYR A 212 10.38 1.20 10.54
CA TYR A 212 9.63 2.42 10.79
C TYR A 212 10.03 3.54 9.83
N LEU A 213 9.07 4.04 9.08
CA LEU A 213 9.23 5.24 8.25
C LEU A 213 8.56 6.41 8.98
N CYS A 214 9.34 7.37 9.42
CA CYS A 214 8.88 8.53 10.17
C CYS A 214 8.54 9.69 9.22
N ALA A 215 7.56 10.52 9.59
CA ALA A 215 7.24 11.72 8.82
C ALA A 215 8.36 12.77 8.87
N SER A 216 9.13 12.83 9.96
CA SER A 216 10.24 13.77 10.16
C SER A 216 11.42 13.14 10.91
N ALA A 217 12.60 13.76 10.81
CA ALA A 217 13.83 13.21 11.38
C ALA A 217 13.86 13.25 12.91
N ASP A 218 13.24 14.24 13.52
CA ASP A 218 13.14 14.40 14.98
C ASP A 218 12.32 13.29 15.64
N MET A 219 11.42 12.63 14.89
CA MET A 219 10.67 11.48 15.39
C MET A 219 11.53 10.24 15.57
N VAL A 220 12.60 10.06 14.80
CA VAL A 220 13.41 8.84 14.80
C VAL A 220 13.97 8.50 16.19
N PRO A 221 14.72 9.39 16.89
CA PRO A 221 15.26 9.08 18.20
C PRO A 221 14.17 8.88 19.27
N LEU A 222 13.08 9.63 19.17
CA LEU A 222 11.97 9.53 20.10
C LEU A 222 11.23 8.20 19.97
N LEU A 223 11.01 7.75 18.74
CA LEU A 223 10.34 6.49 18.47
C LEU A 223 11.21 5.30 18.87
N ALA A 224 12.52 5.36 18.55
CA ALA A 224 13.47 4.31 18.91
C ALA A 224 13.60 4.10 20.42
N GLN A 225 13.50 5.17 21.22
CA GLN A 225 13.50 5.08 22.68
C GLN A 225 12.22 4.47 23.26
N ARG A 226 11.08 4.64 22.59
CA ARG A 226 9.76 4.15 23.05
C ARG A 226 9.48 2.71 22.71
N ILE A 227 10.18 2.15 21.71
CA ILE A 227 9.99 0.76 21.28
C ILE A 227 11.19 -0.06 21.72
N ALA A 228 11.00 -0.85 22.77
CA ALA A 228 12.02 -1.73 23.32
C ALA A 228 11.72 -3.18 22.90
N LEU A 229 12.41 -3.68 21.87
CA LEU A 229 12.32 -5.08 21.43
C LEU A 229 13.71 -5.72 21.47
N LYS A 230 13.77 -6.99 21.88
CA LYS A 230 15.01 -7.77 21.96
C LYS A 230 15.13 -8.84 20.87
N ASN A 231 14.03 -9.23 20.30
CA ASN A 231 13.89 -10.36 19.36
C ASN A 231 13.74 -9.92 17.90
N LEU A 232 13.72 -8.62 17.63
CA LEU A 232 13.44 -8.09 16.31
C LEU A 232 14.44 -6.98 15.94
N VAL A 233 14.92 -6.99 14.72
CA VAL A 233 15.71 -5.88 14.19
C VAL A 233 14.81 -4.67 13.96
N LEU A 234 15.16 -3.54 14.56
CA LEU A 234 14.41 -2.28 14.38
C LEU A 234 15.22 -1.33 13.50
N GLY A 235 14.62 -0.92 12.39
CA GLY A 235 15.17 0.10 11.50
C GLY A 235 14.26 1.31 11.43
N PHE A 236 14.86 2.52 11.41
CA PHE A 236 14.14 3.78 11.36
C PHE A 236 14.69 4.66 10.25
N THR A 237 13.85 5.36 9.52
CA THR A 237 14.26 6.39 8.57
C THR A 237 13.14 7.40 8.34
N VAL A 238 13.46 8.48 7.63
CA VAL A 238 12.45 9.46 7.17
C VAL A 238 11.84 8.95 5.88
N ALA A 239 10.51 8.86 5.83
CA ALA A 239 9.79 8.30 4.70
C ALA A 239 10.10 8.98 3.35
N GLN A 240 10.15 10.32 3.33
CA GLN A 240 10.48 11.09 2.13
C GLN A 240 11.93 10.87 1.69
N SER A 241 12.87 10.78 2.64
CA SER A 241 14.27 10.47 2.34
C SER A 241 14.40 9.08 1.70
N PHE A 242 13.67 8.10 2.22
CA PHE A 242 13.66 6.76 1.64
C PHE A 242 13.10 6.74 0.21
N VAL A 243 11.98 7.41 -0.05
CA VAL A 243 11.40 7.50 -1.41
C VAL A 243 12.37 8.15 -2.41
N HIS A 244 13.15 9.13 -1.98
CA HIS A 244 14.11 9.83 -2.86
C HIS A 244 15.45 9.09 -3.03
N GLN A 245 15.99 8.51 -1.98
CA GLN A 245 17.34 7.92 -1.96
C GLN A 245 17.35 6.40 -2.15
N GLY A 246 16.22 5.73 -1.87
CA GLY A 246 16.04 4.30 -2.02
C GLY A 246 17.11 3.49 -1.29
N LYS A 247 17.85 2.64 -2.02
CA LYS A 247 18.87 1.76 -1.46
C LYS A 247 20.02 2.47 -0.75
N GLN A 248 20.27 3.74 -1.06
CA GLN A 248 21.31 4.54 -0.41
C GLN A 248 20.78 5.32 0.80
N CYS A 249 19.48 5.24 1.09
CA CYS A 249 18.90 5.93 2.23
C CYS A 249 19.51 5.40 3.54
N PRO A 250 19.98 6.29 4.42
CA PRO A 250 20.42 5.87 5.74
C PRO A 250 19.22 5.38 6.56
N VAL A 251 19.35 4.17 7.05
CA VAL A 251 18.45 3.56 8.03
C VAL A 251 19.16 3.53 9.36
N PHE A 252 18.52 4.05 10.38
CA PHE A 252 19.04 4.06 11.75
C PHE A 252 18.64 2.76 12.44
N LEU A 253 19.58 1.85 12.62
CA LEU A 253 19.34 0.63 13.40
C LEU A 253 19.45 0.92 14.90
N TRP A 254 18.51 0.39 15.66
CA TRP A 254 18.54 0.46 17.11
C TRP A 254 19.33 -0.72 17.66
N THR A 255 20.61 -0.50 17.99
CA THR A 255 21.51 -1.51 18.53
C THR A 255 22.18 -1.01 19.80
N GLN A 256 22.26 -1.83 20.84
CA GLN A 256 22.92 -1.49 22.10
C GLN A 256 22.52 -0.11 22.67
N GLN A 257 21.23 0.24 22.57
CA GLN A 257 20.66 1.54 22.98
C GLN A 257 21.22 2.76 22.23
N LYS A 258 21.72 2.56 21.02
CA LYS A 258 22.21 3.62 20.14
C LYS A 258 21.63 3.46 18.73
N LEU A 259 21.43 4.60 18.09
CA LEU A 259 21.06 4.66 16.67
C LEU A 259 22.34 4.69 15.81
N GLN A 260 22.48 3.71 14.94
CA GLN A 260 23.58 3.62 13.98
C GLN A 260 23.04 3.77 12.56
N PRO A 261 23.47 4.80 11.80
CA PRO A 261 23.06 4.95 10.41
C PRO A 261 23.81 3.95 9.52
N ILE A 262 23.05 3.12 8.80
CA ILE A 262 23.58 2.14 7.85
C ILE A 262 22.78 2.30 6.56
N PRO A 263 23.38 2.31 5.37
CA PRO A 263 22.64 2.30 4.11
C PRO A 263 21.70 1.09 4.03
N MET A 264 20.50 1.27 3.49
CA MET A 264 19.51 0.18 3.41
C MET A 264 20.06 -1.05 2.67
N VAL A 265 20.87 -0.84 1.64
CA VAL A 265 21.51 -1.92 0.88
C VAL A 265 22.44 -2.77 1.75
N ASP A 266 23.16 -2.17 2.70
CA ASP A 266 24.09 -2.89 3.56
C ASP A 266 23.35 -3.71 4.61
N ILE A 267 22.20 -3.23 5.10
CA ILE A 267 21.33 -4.00 6.00
C ILE A 267 20.82 -5.28 5.32
N ILE A 268 20.39 -5.15 4.06
CA ILE A 268 19.87 -6.29 3.29
C ILE A 268 20.97 -7.31 3.01
N ASN A 269 22.19 -6.84 2.76
CA ASN A 269 23.34 -7.72 2.49
C ASN A 269 23.92 -8.34 3.76
N ALA A 270 23.88 -7.66 4.90
CA ALA A 270 24.52 -8.09 6.15
C ALA A 270 23.67 -9.05 6.99
N ALA A 271 22.37 -9.13 6.78
CA ALA A 271 21.47 -10.01 7.51
C ALA A 271 21.61 -11.49 7.05
N SER A 272 22.82 -11.96 6.89
CA SER A 272 23.19 -13.32 6.46
C SER A 272 23.53 -14.19 7.65
#